data_eaf93e54df8322e37144a3cb141b0719
#
_entry.id   eaf93e54df8322e37144a3cb141b0719
#
_cell.length_a   1.000
_cell.length_b   1.000
_cell.length_c   1.000
_cell.angle_alpha   90.00
_cell.angle_beta   90.00
_cell.angle_gamma   90.00
#
_symmetry.space_group_name_H-M   'P 1'
#
loop_
_entity.id
_entity.type
_entity.pdbx_description
1 polymer ?
#
loop_
_entity_poly.entity_id
_entity_poly.type
_entity_poly.pdbx_seq_one_letter_code
_entity_poly.pdbx_strand_id
1 'polypeptide(L)'
;FTRILMLCITYMFLEMQLSDERLGFVKTYNLWLVFQVIAGSIGFILVLIGILQPIFVFRELDMRPGYFFGLFTTNTYFDGLVRNAGFYDEPGALAFWGMYALIINKLFVNNKRVEMLLISGLISTLSLAYFIQIAIYAFFFYRNRFSKLVLYIVAFVVALIMISSFNERMNRAIFGRFEYDEKKGTIAGDNRQQMTKVCWELFKEAPVVGHGARNLISISQKHRVFVGANPNLILACDGVLGQLVYWSPFFFLLGLRRYDKKYGWTFWILIFGFL
;
A
#
# COMPACT_ATOMS: atom_id res chain seq x y z
N PHE A 1 -18.19 11.55 0.19
CA PHE A 1 -17.63 12.22 1.36
C PHE A 1 -16.10 12.26 1.31
N THR A 2 -15.42 11.14 1.11
CA THR A 2 -13.94 11.05 1.12
C THR A 2 -13.27 11.95 0.08
N ARG A 3 -13.80 12.02 -1.15
CA ARG A 3 -13.26 12.89 -2.21
C ARG A 3 -13.37 14.37 -1.87
N ILE A 4 -14.48 14.81 -1.27
CA ILE A 4 -14.68 16.19 -0.82
C ILE A 4 -13.71 16.51 0.30
N LEU A 5 -13.53 15.63 1.27
CA LEU A 5 -12.59 15.81 2.36
C LEU A 5 -11.14 15.93 1.82
N MET A 6 -10.76 15.08 0.87
CA MET A 6 -9.45 15.15 0.21
C MET A 6 -9.24 16.48 -0.51
N LEU A 7 -10.24 16.98 -1.23
CA LEU A 7 -10.19 18.30 -1.88
C LEU A 7 -10.04 19.43 -0.86
N CYS A 8 -10.79 19.39 0.24
CA CYS A 8 -10.66 20.38 1.32
C CYS A 8 -9.26 20.37 1.94
N ILE A 9 -8.71 19.19 2.25
CA ILE A 9 -7.36 19.06 2.80
C ILE A 9 -6.32 19.58 1.80
N THR A 10 -6.45 19.26 0.52
CA THR A 10 -5.55 19.76 -0.53
C THR A 10 -5.63 21.27 -0.65
N TYR A 11 -6.85 21.83 -0.64
CA TYR A 11 -7.06 23.27 -0.67
C TYR A 11 -6.44 23.97 0.54
N MET A 12 -6.70 23.48 1.75
CA MET A 12 -6.10 24.01 2.98
C MET A 12 -4.57 23.96 2.92
N PHE A 13 -3.99 22.86 2.41
CA PHE A 13 -2.55 22.74 2.26
C PHE A 13 -1.98 23.76 1.26
N LEU A 14 -2.69 24.01 0.16
CA LEU A 14 -2.29 25.02 -0.83
C LEU A 14 -2.40 26.45 -0.30
N GLU A 15 -3.40 26.71 0.53
CA GLU A 15 -3.59 28.02 1.18
C GLU A 15 -2.57 28.33 2.28
N MET A 16 -1.87 27.34 2.83
CA MET A 16 -0.78 27.55 3.76
C MET A 16 0.34 28.35 3.10
N GLN A 17 0.44 29.62 3.42
CA GLN A 17 1.40 30.55 2.80
C GLN A 17 2.82 30.37 3.31
N LEU A 18 2.96 30.06 4.61
CA LEU A 18 4.26 29.92 5.25
C LEU A 18 4.87 28.54 5.04
N SER A 19 6.12 28.49 4.64
CA SER A 19 6.86 27.21 4.48
C SER A 19 6.92 26.40 5.77
N ASP A 20 6.96 27.06 6.92
CA ASP A 20 7.01 26.41 8.24
C ASP A 20 5.69 25.72 8.59
N GLU A 21 4.54 26.29 8.20
CA GLU A 21 3.23 25.67 8.38
C GLU A 21 3.11 24.38 7.55
N ARG A 22 3.54 24.43 6.28
CA ARG A 22 3.58 23.24 5.42
C ARG A 22 4.49 22.17 5.99
N LEU A 23 5.65 22.56 6.50
CA LEU A 23 6.57 21.64 7.14
C LEU A 23 5.99 21.08 8.44
N GLY A 24 5.27 21.91 9.22
CA GLY A 24 4.53 21.47 10.41
C GLY A 24 3.48 20.40 10.06
N PHE A 25 2.69 20.63 9.03
CA PHE A 25 1.72 19.65 8.52
C PHE A 25 2.39 18.33 8.14
N VAL A 26 3.48 18.38 7.37
CA VAL A 26 4.23 17.18 6.95
C VAL A 26 4.77 16.42 8.15
N LYS A 27 5.32 17.11 9.16
CA LYS A 27 5.80 16.47 10.40
C LYS A 27 4.67 15.77 11.15
N THR A 28 3.53 16.44 11.30
CA THR A 28 2.34 15.88 11.98
C THR A 28 1.80 14.66 11.23
N TYR A 29 1.70 14.73 9.92
CA TYR A 29 1.30 13.60 9.08
C TYR A 29 2.24 12.40 9.24
N ASN A 30 3.55 12.64 9.20
CA ASN A 30 4.54 11.60 9.41
C ASN A 30 4.43 10.95 10.80
N LEU A 31 4.24 11.76 11.85
CA LEU A 31 4.05 11.25 13.22
C LEU A 31 2.77 10.42 13.34
N TRP A 32 1.69 10.85 12.70
CA TRP A 32 0.45 10.11 12.65
C TRP A 32 0.63 8.73 11.99
N LEU A 33 1.34 8.66 10.85
CA LEU A 33 1.61 7.38 10.20
C LEU A 33 2.58 6.51 11.01
N VAL A 34 3.60 7.11 11.65
CA VAL A 34 4.46 6.36 12.59
C VAL A 34 3.63 5.76 13.71
N PHE A 35 2.70 6.52 14.30
CA PHE A 35 1.81 6.00 15.34
C PHE A 35 1.00 4.80 14.83
N GLN A 36 0.34 4.91 13.68
CA GLN A 36 -0.43 3.81 13.11
C GLN A 36 0.42 2.56 12.85
N VAL A 37 1.58 2.77 12.23
CA VAL A 37 2.49 1.69 11.85
C VAL A 37 3.04 0.98 13.10
N ILE A 38 3.46 1.72 14.13
CA ILE A 38 4.00 1.13 15.36
C ILE A 38 2.91 0.46 16.18
N ALA A 39 1.78 1.14 16.40
CA ALA A 39 0.65 0.55 17.12
C ALA A 39 0.14 -0.73 16.45
N GLY A 40 0.00 -0.69 15.13
CA GLY A 40 -0.38 -1.87 14.36
C GLY A 40 0.67 -2.98 14.38
N SER A 41 1.97 -2.64 14.41
CA SER A 41 3.04 -3.64 14.55
C SER A 41 3.03 -4.32 15.92
N ILE A 42 2.81 -3.57 16.98
CA ILE A 42 2.65 -4.13 18.33
C ILE A 42 1.44 -5.07 18.35
N GLY A 43 0.30 -4.61 17.83
CA GLY A 43 -0.90 -5.43 17.73
C GLY A 43 -0.70 -6.70 16.91
N PHE A 44 0.00 -6.58 15.77
CA PHE A 44 0.38 -7.73 14.95
C PHE A 44 1.14 -8.79 15.75
N ILE A 45 2.15 -8.37 16.53
CA ILE A 45 2.92 -9.27 17.39
C ILE A 45 2.02 -9.90 18.46
N LEU A 46 1.18 -9.09 19.13
CA LEU A 46 0.28 -9.59 20.18
C LEU A 46 -0.75 -10.60 19.66
N VAL A 47 -1.20 -10.43 18.41
CA VAL A 47 -2.07 -11.42 17.74
C VAL A 47 -1.30 -12.69 17.40
N LEU A 48 -0.07 -12.58 16.90
CA LEU A 48 0.75 -13.75 16.55
C LEU A 48 1.04 -14.65 17.76
N ILE A 49 1.26 -14.05 18.92
CA ILE A 49 1.50 -14.81 20.17
C ILE A 49 0.20 -15.20 20.90
N GLY A 50 -0.97 -14.89 20.31
CA GLY A 50 -2.28 -15.32 20.81
C GLY A 50 -2.83 -14.52 21.99
N ILE A 51 -2.22 -13.39 22.36
CA ILE A 51 -2.68 -12.53 23.46
C ILE A 51 -3.95 -11.75 23.07
N LEU A 52 -3.99 -11.22 21.85
CA LEU A 52 -5.15 -10.47 21.36
C LEU A 52 -6.13 -11.38 20.62
N GLN A 53 -7.41 -11.24 20.98
CA GLN A 53 -8.53 -11.86 20.27
C GLN A 53 -9.26 -10.80 19.43
N PRO A 54 -9.92 -11.20 18.33
CA PRO A 54 -10.69 -10.27 17.53
C PRO A 54 -11.86 -9.71 18.34
N ILE A 55 -12.03 -8.40 18.31
CA ILE A 55 -13.12 -7.71 19.03
C ILE A 55 -14.38 -7.67 18.17
N PHE A 56 -14.21 -7.60 16.85
CA PHE A 56 -15.32 -7.57 15.89
C PHE A 56 -14.91 -8.21 14.57
N VAL A 57 -15.91 -8.49 13.74
CA VAL A 57 -15.71 -9.02 12.39
C VAL A 57 -16.39 -8.09 11.40
N PHE A 58 -15.64 -7.62 10.43
CA PHE A 58 -16.18 -6.82 9.32
C PHE A 58 -16.94 -7.72 8.35
N ARG A 59 -18.25 -7.81 8.53
CA ARG A 59 -19.12 -8.68 7.70
C ARG A 59 -19.17 -8.25 6.24
N GLU A 60 -19.03 -6.97 5.97
CA GLU A 60 -19.07 -6.40 4.62
C GLU A 60 -17.77 -6.60 3.83
N LEU A 61 -16.69 -6.96 4.50
CA LEU A 61 -15.35 -7.07 3.94
C LEU A 61 -14.74 -8.47 4.19
N ASP A 62 -15.28 -9.48 3.56
CA ASP A 62 -14.75 -10.85 3.59
C ASP A 62 -14.62 -11.48 5.00
N MET A 63 -15.48 -11.10 5.95
CA MET A 63 -15.48 -11.62 7.32
C MET A 63 -14.12 -11.37 8.04
N ARG A 64 -13.47 -10.25 7.77
CA ARG A 64 -12.17 -9.93 8.37
C ARG A 64 -12.29 -9.67 9.87
N PRO A 65 -11.43 -10.28 10.68
CA PRO A 65 -11.36 -9.96 12.10
C PRO A 65 -10.75 -8.57 12.32
N GLY A 66 -11.39 -7.78 13.18
CA GLY A 66 -10.87 -6.51 13.66
C GLY A 66 -10.36 -6.65 15.07
N TYR A 67 -9.19 -6.10 15.34
CA TYR A 67 -8.55 -6.11 16.64
C TYR A 67 -8.43 -4.69 17.18
N PHE A 68 -8.46 -4.54 18.47
CA PHE A 68 -8.19 -3.31 19.21
C PHE A 68 -8.74 -2.03 18.54
N PHE A 69 -10.04 -1.80 18.66
CA PHE A 69 -10.74 -0.61 18.13
C PHE A 69 -10.51 -0.33 16.63
N GLY A 70 -10.18 -1.33 15.84
CA GLY A 70 -9.89 -1.17 14.42
C GLY A 70 -8.53 -0.56 14.11
N LEU A 71 -7.68 -0.36 15.12
CA LEU A 71 -6.34 0.22 14.94
C LEU A 71 -5.45 -0.67 14.03
N PHE A 72 -5.78 -1.94 13.93
CA PHE A 72 -5.17 -2.87 13.01
C PHE A 72 -6.21 -3.85 12.53
N THR A 73 -6.73 -3.60 11.37
CA THR A 73 -7.51 -4.59 10.64
C THR A 73 -6.58 -5.59 10.00
N THR A 74 -7.00 -6.83 9.98
CA THR A 74 -6.17 -7.89 9.48
C THR A 74 -6.85 -8.52 8.30
N ASN A 75 -6.17 -8.52 7.19
CA ASN A 75 -6.60 -9.27 6.02
C ASN A 75 -6.09 -10.70 6.16
N THR A 76 -6.97 -11.62 6.46
CA THR A 76 -6.67 -13.05 6.52
C THR A 76 -6.58 -13.61 5.09
N TYR A 77 -5.44 -13.42 4.45
CA TYR A 77 -5.07 -14.21 3.29
C TYR A 77 -4.32 -15.45 3.80
N PHE A 78 -4.68 -16.64 3.26
CA PHE A 78 -4.02 -17.91 3.55
C PHE A 78 -3.98 -18.30 5.04
N ASP A 79 -4.84 -19.23 5.43
CA ASP A 79 -4.85 -19.88 6.75
C ASP A 79 -4.89 -18.95 7.98
N GLY A 80 -5.50 -17.78 7.85
CA GLY A 80 -5.74 -16.91 8.99
C GLY A 80 -4.54 -16.06 9.42
N LEU A 81 -3.52 -15.86 8.55
CA LEU A 81 -2.44 -14.94 8.88
C LEU A 81 -2.95 -13.50 8.93
N VAL A 82 -2.81 -12.93 10.11
CA VAL A 82 -3.09 -11.54 10.41
C VAL A 82 -1.97 -10.66 9.85
N ARG A 83 -2.35 -9.52 9.25
CA ARG A 83 -1.41 -8.51 8.75
C ARG A 83 -1.81 -7.13 9.23
N ASN A 84 -0.85 -6.27 9.49
CA ASN A 84 -1.13 -4.89 9.89
C ASN A 84 -1.71 -4.08 8.74
N ALA A 85 -2.90 -3.54 8.91
CA ALA A 85 -3.55 -2.63 7.97
C ALA A 85 -3.78 -1.23 8.58
N GLY A 86 -3.48 -1.03 9.86
CA GLY A 86 -3.76 0.22 10.56
C GLY A 86 -5.24 0.59 10.49
N PHE A 87 -5.53 1.83 10.13
CA PHE A 87 -6.91 2.30 9.89
C PHE A 87 -7.39 2.10 8.44
N TYR A 88 -6.58 1.45 7.61
CA TYR A 88 -6.93 1.21 6.22
C TYR A 88 -7.69 -0.11 6.07
N ASP A 89 -8.39 -0.23 4.97
CA ASP A 89 -9.15 -1.42 4.59
C ASP A 89 -8.26 -2.63 4.26
N GLU A 90 -7.02 -2.38 3.86
CA GLU A 90 -6.06 -3.45 3.54
C GLU A 90 -4.60 -3.07 3.89
N PRO A 91 -3.76 -4.08 4.16
CA PRO A 91 -2.34 -3.86 4.47
C PRO A 91 -1.55 -3.17 3.37
N GLY A 92 -1.94 -3.38 2.11
CA GLY A 92 -1.35 -2.71 0.95
C GLY A 92 -1.53 -1.20 0.97
N ALA A 93 -2.70 -0.72 1.43
CA ALA A 93 -2.98 0.70 1.56
C ALA A 93 -2.11 1.35 2.67
N LEU A 94 -1.98 0.71 3.84
CA LEU A 94 -1.06 1.18 4.88
C LEU A 94 0.39 1.23 4.37
N ALA A 95 0.81 0.20 3.65
CA ALA A 95 2.14 0.14 3.05
C ALA A 95 2.37 1.31 2.08
N PHE A 96 1.42 1.58 1.20
CA PHE A 96 1.50 2.68 0.25
C PHE A 96 1.61 4.05 0.94
N TRP A 97 0.71 4.34 1.88
CA TRP A 97 0.72 5.62 2.59
C TRP A 97 1.96 5.77 3.49
N GLY A 98 2.42 4.68 4.09
CA GLY A 98 3.65 4.67 4.86
C GLY A 98 4.88 4.93 4.00
N MET A 99 4.95 4.37 2.80
CA MET A 99 6.02 4.67 1.83
C MET A 99 5.96 6.12 1.35
N TYR A 100 4.76 6.66 1.14
CA TYR A 100 4.59 8.08 0.82
C TYR A 100 5.13 8.98 1.94
N ALA A 101 4.79 8.69 3.20
CA ALA A 101 5.32 9.41 4.35
C ALA A 101 6.86 9.29 4.46
N LEU A 102 7.41 8.09 4.18
CA LEU A 102 8.84 7.85 4.18
C LEU A 102 9.57 8.74 3.15
N ILE A 103 9.02 8.85 1.95
CA ILE A 103 9.57 9.70 0.88
C ILE A 103 9.48 11.18 1.27
N ILE A 104 8.33 11.62 1.75
CA ILE A 104 8.13 13.00 2.21
C ILE A 104 9.07 13.33 3.37
N ASN A 105 9.22 12.41 4.32
CA ASN A 105 10.20 12.58 5.39
C ASN A 105 11.61 12.79 4.83
N LYS A 106 11.99 11.96 3.86
CA LYS A 106 13.32 12.04 3.25
C LYS A 106 13.58 13.33 2.50
N LEU A 107 12.57 13.83 1.79
CA LEU A 107 12.68 15.01 0.95
C LEU A 107 12.64 16.32 1.76
N PHE A 108 11.78 16.39 2.76
CA PHE A 108 11.44 17.66 3.41
C PHE A 108 11.90 17.75 4.88
N VAL A 109 11.87 16.68 5.63
CA VAL A 109 12.16 16.67 7.08
C VAL A 109 13.52 16.05 7.39
N ASN A 110 13.84 14.97 6.69
CA ASN A 110 15.04 14.15 6.85
C ASN A 110 15.28 13.64 8.29
N ASN A 111 14.19 13.30 9.00
CA ASN A 111 14.27 12.76 10.34
C ASN A 111 14.57 11.25 10.29
N LYS A 112 15.79 10.85 10.71
CA LYS A 112 16.23 9.46 10.68
C LYS A 112 15.46 8.53 11.62
N ARG A 113 14.94 9.04 12.75
CA ARG A 113 14.14 8.23 13.69
C ARG A 113 12.80 7.86 13.05
N VAL A 114 12.12 8.84 12.45
CA VAL A 114 10.88 8.61 11.69
C VAL A 114 11.12 7.64 10.55
N GLU A 115 12.21 7.82 9.80
CA GLU A 115 12.61 6.94 8.71
C GLU A 115 12.76 5.49 9.19
N MET A 116 13.52 5.25 10.27
CA MET A 116 13.72 3.92 10.83
C MET A 116 12.42 3.29 11.33
N LEU A 117 11.58 4.06 12.04
CA LEU A 117 10.31 3.55 12.57
C LEU A 117 9.34 3.18 11.46
N LEU A 118 9.25 3.97 10.38
CA LEU A 118 8.44 3.63 9.21
C LEU A 118 8.98 2.38 8.50
N ILE A 119 10.28 2.30 8.25
CA ILE A 119 10.88 1.15 7.57
C ILE A 119 10.64 -0.13 8.38
N SER A 120 10.93 -0.13 9.67
CA SER A 120 10.77 -1.33 10.49
C SER A 120 9.31 -1.72 10.71
N GLY A 121 8.45 -0.75 10.99
CA GLY A 121 7.06 -1.04 11.30
C GLY A 121 6.22 -1.48 10.10
N LEU A 122 6.50 -0.95 8.89
CA LEU A 122 5.79 -1.35 7.67
C LEU A 122 6.04 -2.81 7.26
N ILE A 123 7.08 -3.45 7.80
CA ILE A 123 7.32 -4.90 7.61
C ILE A 123 6.09 -5.72 8.05
N SER A 124 5.41 -5.30 9.12
CA SER A 124 4.23 -5.98 9.66
C SER A 124 3.02 -6.00 8.71
N THR A 125 3.03 -5.17 7.66
CA THR A 125 2.02 -5.22 6.60
C THR A 125 2.13 -6.47 5.74
N LEU A 126 3.31 -7.09 5.68
CA LEU A 126 3.67 -8.21 4.79
C LEU A 126 3.20 -7.96 3.34
N SER A 127 3.27 -6.70 2.89
CA SER A 127 2.87 -6.29 1.54
C SER A 127 4.02 -6.49 0.57
N LEU A 128 3.80 -7.23 -0.52
CA LEU A 128 4.80 -7.39 -1.57
C LEU A 128 5.17 -6.03 -2.19
N ALA A 129 4.17 -5.16 -2.38
CA ALA A 129 4.39 -3.81 -2.89
C ALA A 129 5.33 -3.00 -1.98
N TYR A 130 5.20 -3.14 -0.64
CA TYR A 130 6.14 -2.52 0.29
C TYR A 130 7.57 -2.99 0.07
N PHE A 131 7.81 -4.29 -0.07
CA PHE A 131 9.16 -4.82 -0.24
C PHE A 131 9.80 -4.35 -1.55
N ILE A 132 9.04 -4.25 -2.62
CA ILE A 132 9.51 -3.69 -3.89
C ILE A 132 9.82 -2.21 -3.73
N GLN A 133 8.90 -1.44 -3.15
CA GLN A 133 9.07 0.00 -2.96
C GLN A 133 10.26 0.35 -2.06
N ILE A 134 10.46 -0.38 -0.95
CA ILE A 134 11.59 -0.12 -0.05
C ILE A 134 12.93 -0.46 -0.70
N ALA A 135 12.99 -1.49 -1.54
CA ALA A 135 14.19 -1.81 -2.31
C ALA A 135 14.53 -0.69 -3.29
N ILE A 136 13.52 -0.16 -4.01
CA ILE A 136 13.70 0.97 -4.93
C ILE A 136 14.08 2.25 -4.16
N TYR A 137 13.40 2.54 -3.03
CA TYR A 137 13.74 3.66 -2.14
C TYR A 137 15.19 3.61 -1.71
N ALA A 138 15.61 2.46 -1.25
CA ALA A 138 16.96 2.23 -0.78
C ALA A 138 17.99 2.37 -1.92
N PHE A 139 17.70 1.84 -3.10
CA PHE A 139 18.56 2.03 -4.27
C PHE A 139 18.74 3.51 -4.62
N PHE A 140 17.66 4.31 -4.62
CA PHE A 140 17.77 5.72 -4.98
C PHE A 140 18.43 6.59 -3.91
N PHE A 141 18.08 6.39 -2.64
CA PHE A 141 18.55 7.28 -1.57
C PHE A 141 19.83 6.79 -0.87
N TYR A 142 20.19 5.50 -1.01
CA TYR A 142 21.32 4.89 -0.33
C TYR A 142 22.32 4.18 -1.28
N ARG A 143 22.28 4.52 -2.56
CA ARG A 143 23.15 3.92 -3.59
C ARG A 143 24.62 3.87 -3.20
N ASN A 144 25.16 4.90 -2.54
CA ASN A 144 26.56 4.95 -2.11
C ASN A 144 26.90 3.94 -0.99
N ARG A 145 25.88 3.30 -0.39
CA ARG A 145 26.02 2.25 0.64
C ARG A 145 25.38 0.95 0.18
N PHE A 146 25.32 0.74 -1.12
CA PHE A 146 24.57 -0.36 -1.73
C PHE A 146 24.99 -1.73 -1.21
N SER A 147 26.29 -1.98 -1.00
CA SER A 147 26.79 -3.25 -0.43
C SER A 147 26.24 -3.53 0.97
N LYS A 148 26.16 -2.52 1.83
CA LYS A 148 25.55 -2.67 3.16
C LYS A 148 24.04 -2.90 3.06
N LEU A 149 23.37 -2.24 2.12
CA LEU A 149 21.95 -2.41 1.87
C LEU A 149 21.65 -3.83 1.39
N VAL A 150 22.39 -4.35 0.43
CA VAL A 150 22.27 -5.74 -0.04
C VAL A 150 22.45 -6.70 1.13
N LEU A 151 23.44 -6.48 1.99
CA LEU A 151 23.64 -7.29 3.19
C LEU A 151 22.40 -7.26 4.12
N TYR A 152 21.81 -6.08 4.36
CA TYR A 152 20.58 -6.00 5.19
C TYR A 152 19.38 -6.67 4.54
N ILE A 153 19.20 -6.55 3.22
CA ILE A 153 18.14 -7.24 2.50
C ILE A 153 18.34 -8.76 2.58
N VAL A 154 19.54 -9.24 2.35
CA VAL A 154 19.85 -10.68 2.45
C VAL A 154 19.62 -11.17 3.89
N ALA A 155 20.13 -10.47 4.90
CA ALA A 155 19.91 -10.81 6.29
C ALA A 155 18.42 -10.83 6.65
N PHE A 156 17.63 -9.88 6.13
CA PHE A 156 16.19 -9.82 6.33
C PHE A 156 15.48 -11.01 5.65
N VAL A 157 15.82 -11.35 4.41
CA VAL A 157 15.26 -12.50 3.70
C VAL A 157 15.60 -13.81 4.43
N VAL A 158 16.84 -13.97 4.87
CA VAL A 158 17.26 -15.12 5.66
C VAL A 158 16.48 -15.20 6.98
N ALA A 159 16.30 -14.07 7.69
CA ALA A 159 15.49 -14.02 8.90
C ALA A 159 14.03 -14.40 8.64
N LEU A 160 13.43 -13.92 7.55
CA LEU A 160 12.07 -14.31 7.15
C LEU A 160 11.97 -15.82 6.86
N ILE A 161 12.94 -16.38 6.14
CA ILE A 161 13.01 -17.82 5.86
C ILE A 161 13.13 -18.60 7.18
N MET A 162 14.00 -18.18 8.07
CA MET A 162 14.16 -18.84 9.37
C MET A 162 12.89 -18.76 10.22
N ILE A 163 12.26 -17.58 10.33
CA ILE A 163 11.02 -17.42 11.10
C ILE A 163 9.88 -18.25 10.46
N SER A 164 9.79 -18.29 9.15
CA SER A 164 8.76 -19.07 8.46
C SER A 164 8.96 -20.57 8.61
N SER A 165 10.20 -21.05 8.74
CA SER A 165 10.47 -22.49 8.96
C SER A 165 10.02 -22.99 10.33
N PHE A 166 9.88 -22.11 11.33
CA PHE A 166 9.36 -22.47 12.67
C PHE A 166 7.82 -22.44 12.74
N ASN A 167 7.11 -21.88 11.75
CA ASN A 167 5.67 -21.75 11.79
C ASN A 167 5.07 -22.02 10.41
N GLU A 168 4.40 -23.17 10.26
CA GLU A 168 3.78 -23.54 8.98
C GLU A 168 2.77 -22.52 8.45
N ARG A 169 2.03 -21.82 9.35
CA ARG A 169 1.07 -20.77 8.93
C ARG A 169 1.82 -19.59 8.32
N MET A 170 2.95 -19.17 8.91
CA MET A 170 3.77 -18.11 8.34
C MET A 170 4.42 -18.54 7.02
N ASN A 171 4.90 -19.78 6.94
CA ASN A 171 5.48 -20.32 5.73
C ASN A 171 4.47 -20.28 4.57
N ARG A 172 3.28 -20.83 4.77
CA ARG A 172 2.20 -20.76 3.78
C ARG A 172 1.78 -19.32 3.43
N ALA A 173 1.73 -18.45 4.39
CA ALA A 173 1.33 -17.06 4.16
C ALA A 173 2.37 -16.22 3.39
N ILE A 174 3.65 -16.51 3.54
CA ILE A 174 4.74 -15.81 2.85
C ILE A 174 5.01 -16.49 1.51
N PHE A 175 5.22 -17.79 1.50
CA PHE A 175 5.67 -18.54 0.33
C PHE A 175 4.54 -19.16 -0.48
N GLY A 176 3.42 -19.57 0.14
CA GLY A 176 2.25 -20.10 -0.55
C GLY A 176 1.63 -19.13 -1.57
N ARG A 177 1.94 -17.83 -1.46
CA ARG A 177 1.56 -16.85 -2.48
C ARG A 177 2.30 -17.01 -3.80
N PHE A 178 3.46 -17.65 -3.77
CA PHE A 178 4.29 -17.89 -4.94
C PHE A 178 4.06 -19.27 -5.54
N GLU A 179 3.23 -20.11 -4.88
CA GLU A 179 2.85 -21.41 -5.41
C GLU A 179 1.96 -21.22 -6.64
N TYR A 180 2.25 -22.02 -7.66
CA TYR A 180 1.47 -22.00 -8.88
C TYR A 180 0.20 -22.83 -8.69
N ASP A 181 -0.96 -22.20 -8.84
CA ASP A 181 -2.26 -22.89 -8.80
C ASP A 181 -2.59 -23.42 -10.20
N GLU A 182 -2.36 -24.70 -10.44
CA GLU A 182 -2.60 -25.34 -11.72
C GLU A 182 -4.07 -25.22 -12.17
N LYS A 183 -5.02 -25.18 -11.24
CA LYS A 183 -6.45 -25.04 -11.55
C LYS A 183 -6.81 -23.65 -12.08
N LYS A 184 -6.11 -22.62 -11.61
CA LYS A 184 -6.33 -21.23 -12.01
C LYS A 184 -5.37 -20.79 -13.12
N GLY A 185 -4.30 -21.55 -13.39
CA GLY A 185 -3.26 -21.18 -14.34
C GLY A 185 -2.47 -19.92 -13.93
N THR A 186 -2.48 -19.58 -12.64
CA THR A 186 -1.86 -18.37 -12.09
C THR A 186 -1.22 -18.66 -10.73
N ILE A 187 -0.42 -17.73 -10.22
CA ILE A 187 0.12 -17.79 -8.87
C ILE A 187 -1.04 -17.75 -7.86
N ALA A 188 -1.02 -18.61 -6.85
CA ALA A 188 -2.13 -18.87 -5.93
C ALA A 188 -2.71 -17.62 -5.22
N GLY A 189 -1.93 -16.57 -5.07
CA GLY A 189 -2.37 -15.30 -4.48
C GLY A 189 -2.80 -14.23 -5.49
N ASP A 190 -2.77 -14.49 -6.78
CA ASP A 190 -2.99 -13.48 -7.82
C ASP A 190 -4.39 -13.54 -8.43
N ASN A 191 -5.32 -12.81 -7.81
CA ASN A 191 -6.62 -12.52 -8.42
C ASN A 191 -6.55 -11.32 -9.40
N ARG A 192 -5.40 -10.63 -9.48
CA ARG A 192 -5.27 -9.37 -10.21
C ARG A 192 -5.40 -9.57 -11.72
N GLN A 193 -4.90 -10.67 -12.26
CA GLN A 193 -5.01 -10.94 -13.70
C GLN A 193 -6.46 -11.02 -14.15
N GLN A 194 -7.30 -11.72 -13.40
CA GLN A 194 -8.73 -11.82 -13.70
C GLN A 194 -9.42 -10.46 -13.56
N MET A 195 -9.16 -9.73 -12.48
CA MET A 195 -9.69 -8.38 -12.26
C MET A 195 -9.25 -7.42 -13.36
N THR A 196 -7.98 -7.44 -13.73
CA THR A 196 -7.40 -6.60 -14.79
C THR A 196 -8.06 -6.90 -16.14
N LYS A 197 -8.30 -8.17 -16.46
CA LYS A 197 -8.98 -8.58 -17.69
C LYS A 197 -10.42 -8.07 -17.72
N VAL A 198 -11.18 -8.25 -16.65
CA VAL A 198 -12.57 -7.75 -16.57
C VAL A 198 -12.61 -6.23 -16.68
N CYS A 199 -11.75 -5.50 -15.95
CA CYS A 199 -11.68 -4.04 -16.09
C CYS A 199 -11.31 -3.59 -17.50
N TRP A 200 -10.46 -4.34 -18.19
CA TRP A 200 -10.08 -4.04 -19.56
C TRP A 200 -11.23 -4.24 -20.56
N GLU A 201 -12.04 -5.29 -20.40
CA GLU A 201 -13.23 -5.50 -21.22
C GLU A 201 -14.26 -4.37 -20.98
N LEU A 202 -14.52 -4.02 -19.73
CA LEU A 202 -15.40 -2.90 -19.39
C LEU A 202 -14.90 -1.56 -19.93
N PHE A 203 -13.59 -1.32 -19.89
CA PHE A 203 -13.01 -0.12 -20.50
C PHE A 203 -13.29 -0.05 -22.00
N LYS A 204 -13.21 -1.15 -22.73
CA LYS A 204 -13.52 -1.16 -24.19
C LYS A 204 -14.96 -0.77 -24.49
N GLU A 205 -15.90 -1.05 -23.58
CA GLU A 205 -17.31 -0.69 -23.75
C GLU A 205 -17.55 0.81 -23.58
N ALA A 206 -16.78 1.48 -22.67
CA ALA A 206 -16.93 2.90 -22.38
C ALA A 206 -15.56 3.60 -22.22
N PRO A 207 -14.77 3.78 -23.31
CA PRO A 207 -13.36 4.15 -23.19
C PRO A 207 -13.11 5.60 -22.74
N VAL A 208 -14.03 6.53 -22.98
CA VAL A 208 -13.77 7.96 -22.71
C VAL A 208 -14.08 8.33 -21.28
N VAL A 209 -15.26 7.99 -20.77
CA VAL A 209 -15.76 8.40 -19.45
C VAL A 209 -15.96 7.24 -18.47
N GLY A 210 -15.77 5.99 -18.92
CA GLY A 210 -15.97 4.79 -18.12
C GLY A 210 -17.45 4.53 -17.75
N HIS A 211 -17.66 3.53 -16.91
CA HIS A 211 -19.00 3.12 -16.44
C HIS A 211 -19.48 3.84 -15.17
N GLY A 212 -18.60 4.56 -14.47
CA GLY A 212 -18.84 5.10 -13.15
C GLY A 212 -18.74 4.06 -12.05
N ALA A 213 -18.30 4.47 -10.87
CA ALA A 213 -18.03 3.57 -9.74
C ALA A 213 -19.25 2.76 -9.29
N ARG A 214 -20.47 3.36 -9.30
CA ARG A 214 -21.69 2.66 -8.90
C ARG A 214 -22.06 1.53 -9.85
N ASN A 215 -21.98 1.79 -11.16
CA ASN A 215 -22.28 0.77 -12.16
C ASN A 215 -21.26 -0.35 -12.15
N LEU A 216 -19.98 -0.02 -11.92
CA LEU A 216 -18.93 -1.01 -11.81
C LEU A 216 -19.16 -1.99 -10.65
N ILE A 217 -19.61 -1.50 -9.50
CA ILE A 217 -19.99 -2.36 -8.36
C ILE A 217 -21.14 -3.29 -8.75
N SER A 218 -22.17 -2.78 -9.39
CA SER A 218 -23.32 -3.61 -9.82
C SER A 218 -22.92 -4.67 -10.87
N ILE A 219 -22.04 -4.33 -11.81
CA ILE A 219 -21.52 -5.24 -12.81
C ILE A 219 -20.63 -6.31 -12.14
N SER A 220 -19.78 -5.91 -11.21
CA SER A 220 -18.94 -6.81 -10.40
C SER A 220 -19.80 -7.84 -9.66
N GLN A 221 -20.86 -7.40 -9.00
CA GLN A 221 -21.81 -8.28 -8.30
C GLN A 221 -22.53 -9.23 -9.26
N LYS A 222 -22.99 -8.74 -10.41
CA LYS A 222 -23.66 -9.54 -11.45
C LYS A 222 -22.76 -10.64 -12.01
N HIS A 223 -21.49 -10.33 -12.24
CA HIS A 223 -20.51 -11.28 -12.78
C HIS A 223 -19.81 -12.11 -11.70
N ARG A 224 -20.12 -11.90 -10.41
CA ARG A 224 -19.46 -12.55 -9.26
C ARG A 224 -17.92 -12.40 -9.29
N VAL A 225 -17.45 -11.30 -9.85
CA VAL A 225 -16.02 -10.98 -9.93
C VAL A 225 -15.77 -9.78 -9.03
N PHE A 226 -14.91 -9.96 -8.04
CA PHE A 226 -14.49 -8.84 -7.23
C PHE A 226 -13.58 -7.92 -8.06
N VAL A 227 -14.01 -6.68 -8.26
CA VAL A 227 -13.24 -5.65 -8.95
C VAL A 227 -12.55 -4.81 -7.87
N GLY A 228 -11.42 -5.31 -7.38
CA GLY A 228 -10.61 -4.63 -6.37
C GLY A 228 -9.57 -3.68 -6.97
N ALA A 229 -8.64 -3.22 -6.15
CA ALA A 229 -7.55 -2.35 -6.58
C ALA A 229 -6.68 -3.06 -7.65
N ASN A 230 -6.78 -2.58 -8.88
CA ASN A 230 -5.96 -3.04 -10.00
C ASN A 230 -5.67 -1.84 -10.94
N PRO A 231 -4.62 -1.90 -11.78
CA PRO A 231 -4.22 -0.78 -12.64
C PRO A 231 -5.31 -0.28 -13.60
N ASN A 232 -6.21 -1.16 -14.04
CA ASN A 232 -7.25 -0.85 -15.01
C ASN A 232 -8.58 -0.42 -14.37
N LEU A 233 -8.67 -0.41 -13.03
CA LEU A 233 -9.90 -0.04 -12.33
C LEU A 233 -10.37 1.36 -12.70
N ILE A 234 -9.46 2.31 -12.72
CA ILE A 234 -9.77 3.71 -13.04
C ILE A 234 -10.18 3.85 -14.50
N LEU A 235 -9.54 3.10 -15.40
CA LEU A 235 -9.95 3.04 -16.81
C LEU A 235 -11.39 2.52 -16.97
N ALA A 236 -11.75 1.48 -16.25
CA ALA A 236 -13.09 0.94 -16.27
C ALA A 236 -14.13 1.87 -15.62
N CYS A 237 -13.74 2.55 -14.51
CA CYS A 237 -14.61 3.48 -13.80
C CYS A 237 -14.83 4.80 -14.53
N ASP A 238 -13.74 5.45 -14.86
CA ASP A 238 -13.72 6.89 -15.23
C ASP A 238 -13.13 7.12 -16.65
N GLY A 239 -12.82 6.06 -17.38
CA GLY A 239 -12.27 6.08 -18.72
C GLY A 239 -10.89 6.72 -18.80
N VAL A 240 -10.48 7.08 -20.02
CA VAL A 240 -9.21 7.77 -20.29
C VAL A 240 -9.14 9.12 -19.57
N LEU A 241 -10.25 9.85 -19.52
CA LEU A 241 -10.28 11.16 -18.84
C LEU A 241 -9.98 11.01 -17.34
N GLY A 242 -10.61 10.06 -16.67
CA GLY A 242 -10.33 9.79 -15.25
C GLY A 242 -8.89 9.32 -15.03
N GLN A 243 -8.37 8.48 -15.93
CA GLN A 243 -6.98 8.03 -15.86
C GLN A 243 -5.98 9.19 -15.97
N LEU A 244 -6.19 10.12 -16.89
CA LEU A 244 -5.34 11.31 -17.03
C LEU A 244 -5.35 12.17 -15.76
N VAL A 245 -6.54 12.41 -15.20
CA VAL A 245 -6.68 13.17 -13.94
C VAL A 245 -6.00 12.44 -12.79
N TYR A 246 -6.19 11.12 -12.69
CA TYR A 246 -5.59 10.31 -11.63
C TYR A 246 -4.06 10.31 -11.66
N TRP A 247 -3.47 10.22 -12.86
CA TRP A 247 -2.01 10.18 -13.00
C TRP A 247 -1.36 11.57 -13.07
N SER A 248 -2.15 12.65 -13.22
CA SER A 248 -1.62 14.01 -13.35
C SER A 248 -0.67 14.42 -12.22
N PRO A 249 -0.93 14.12 -10.91
CA PRO A 249 0.00 14.47 -9.85
C PRO A 249 1.35 13.77 -9.97
N PHE A 250 1.36 12.53 -10.49
CA PHE A 250 2.60 11.78 -10.70
C PHE A 250 3.42 12.35 -11.86
N PHE A 251 2.76 12.73 -12.97
CA PHE A 251 3.44 13.40 -14.07
C PHE A 251 3.96 14.78 -13.68
N PHE A 252 3.27 15.47 -12.77
CA PHE A 252 3.77 16.71 -12.20
C PHE A 252 5.09 16.51 -11.45
N LEU A 253 5.26 15.43 -10.70
CA LEU A 253 6.51 15.07 -10.04
C LEU A 253 7.67 14.90 -11.07
N LEU A 254 7.37 14.33 -12.24
CA LEU A 254 8.38 14.24 -13.33
C LEU A 254 8.76 15.62 -13.84
N GLY A 255 7.81 16.54 -13.96
CA GLY A 255 8.09 17.94 -14.32
C GLY A 255 9.02 18.62 -13.31
N LEU A 256 8.80 18.39 -12.01
CA LEU A 256 9.64 18.92 -10.93
C LEU A 256 11.06 18.35 -10.92
N ARG A 257 11.34 17.22 -11.59
CA ARG A 257 12.70 16.67 -11.76
C ARG A 257 13.68 17.69 -12.34
N ARG A 258 13.20 18.68 -13.08
CA ARG A 258 14.03 19.77 -13.62
C ARG A 258 14.70 20.61 -12.51
N TYR A 259 14.04 20.72 -11.36
CA TYR A 259 14.51 21.47 -10.20
C TYR A 259 15.33 20.59 -9.25
N ASP A 260 14.86 19.36 -8.98
CA ASP A 260 15.60 18.39 -8.15
C ASP A 260 15.32 16.96 -8.66
N LYS A 261 16.41 16.21 -8.92
CA LYS A 261 16.35 14.80 -9.36
C LYS A 261 15.56 13.90 -8.39
N LYS A 262 15.47 14.27 -7.10
CA LYS A 262 14.71 13.53 -6.08
C LYS A 262 13.24 13.40 -6.42
N TYR A 263 12.62 14.39 -7.05
CA TYR A 263 11.23 14.30 -7.48
C TYR A 263 11.01 13.22 -8.55
N GLY A 264 11.96 13.04 -9.47
CA GLY A 264 11.89 11.95 -10.43
C GLY A 264 12.00 10.57 -9.76
N TRP A 265 12.81 10.43 -8.73
CA TRP A 265 12.91 9.19 -7.95
C TRP A 265 11.63 8.89 -7.20
N THR A 266 11.00 9.92 -6.61
CA THR A 266 9.70 9.82 -5.95
C THR A 266 8.64 9.28 -6.89
N PHE A 267 8.58 9.78 -8.12
CA PHE A 267 7.69 9.26 -9.15
C PHE A 267 7.86 7.75 -9.35
N TRP A 268 9.07 7.27 -9.56
CA TRP A 268 9.32 5.85 -9.79
C TRP A 268 8.97 4.98 -8.59
N ILE A 269 9.32 5.42 -7.36
CA ILE A 269 9.00 4.66 -6.15
C ILE A 269 7.48 4.51 -5.99
N LEU A 270 6.72 5.57 -6.24
CA LEU A 270 5.27 5.55 -6.10
C LEU A 270 4.60 4.72 -7.19
N ILE A 271 5.03 4.83 -8.45
CA ILE A 271 4.48 4.03 -9.56
C ILE A 271 4.61 2.54 -9.30
N PHE A 272 5.77 2.08 -8.84
CA PHE A 272 5.95 0.66 -8.51
C PHE A 272 5.11 0.18 -7.31
N GLY A 273 4.49 1.10 -6.58
CA GLY A 273 3.52 0.75 -5.55
C GLY A 273 2.10 0.54 -6.06
N PHE A 274 1.81 1.03 -7.28
CA PHE A 274 0.51 0.85 -7.92
C PHE A 274 0.45 -0.38 -8.86
N LEU A 275 1.59 -0.85 -9.30
CA LEU A 275 1.72 -2.05 -10.13
C LEU A 275 1.76 -3.32 -9.27
#